data_cc0039edc143cd723aceab7c70a6a715
#
_entry.id   cc0039edc143cd723aceab7c70a6a715
#
_cell.length_a   1.000
_cell.length_b   1.000
_cell.length_c   1.000
_cell.angle_alpha   90.00
_cell.angle_beta   90.00
_cell.angle_gamma   90.00
#
_symmetry.space_group_name_H-M   'P 1'
#
loop_
_entity.id
_entity.type
_entity.pdbx_description
1 polymer ?
#
loop_
_entity_poly.entity_id
_entity_poly.type
_entity_poly.pdbx_seq_one_letter_code
_entity_poly.pdbx_strand_id
1 'polypeptide(L)'
;MGLVQNLFDNDKKMLKRYNKIADEVDALKEEIEALSDEDLKAKTQEFKSRVADGETLDDLMVEAFAVIREAAKRVLGLFPFRVQLMGGMALHGGNIAEMRTGEGKTLTATLPVYLNAISGKGVHVVTVNEYLATRDADEMGELYRWMGLTVGLNVNSKSSEEKREAYNCDITYSTNSELGFDYLRDNMVVYKEQMVQRKLNFAILDEVDSILIDEARTPLIISGSADKSSSFYTRCDFFVKGLKEDEDYYIDISSKTINLTEEGMEKAEKAFRVENLYDVENQALIHYLDQALRANYIMILDKDYVVHEDEVKIVDQFTGRIMDGRRYSDGLHQAIEAKEDVEIQKESKTMATITYQNFFRRYAKLSGMTGTAKTEEEEFREIYNMDVIAIPTNRPIARDDKDDLLYPTLDSKFRAAAEDIAERHEKGQPVLVGTVAVETSVVISNYLKELNVPHEVLNAKNHFREAEIVKTAGQPGAVTIATNMAGRGTDIKLGPGVKELED
;
A
#
# COMPACT_ATOMS: atom_id res chain seq x y z
N MET A 1 -21.33 21.12 18.27
CA MET A 1 -22.00 20.00 18.96
C MET A 1 -23.04 19.26 18.11
N GLY A 2 -23.69 19.86 17.10
CA GLY A 2 -24.74 19.17 16.31
C GLY A 2 -24.26 18.15 15.27
N LEU A 3 -23.08 18.31 14.66
CA LEU A 3 -22.57 17.40 13.62
C LEU A 3 -22.07 16.07 14.20
N VAL A 4 -21.41 16.09 15.35
CA VAL A 4 -20.91 14.89 16.02
C VAL A 4 -22.07 14.01 16.54
N GLN A 5 -23.16 14.61 17.01
CA GLN A 5 -24.33 13.88 17.46
C GLN A 5 -25.08 13.17 16.32
N ASN A 6 -25.10 13.76 15.12
CA ASN A 6 -25.70 13.13 13.93
C ASN A 6 -24.88 11.93 13.39
N LEU A 7 -23.55 11.96 13.54
CA LEU A 7 -22.66 10.84 13.17
C LEU A 7 -22.94 9.60 14.03
N PHE A 8 -23.05 9.77 15.35
CA PHE A 8 -23.37 8.66 16.27
C PHE A 8 -24.76 8.05 16.05
N ASP A 9 -25.73 8.84 15.62
CA ASP A 9 -27.08 8.33 15.34
C ASP A 9 -27.13 7.47 14.08
N ASN A 10 -26.36 7.77 13.04
CA ASN A 10 -26.33 6.97 11.81
C ASN A 10 -25.70 5.59 12.06
N ASP A 11 -24.57 5.53 12.75
CA ASP A 11 -23.90 4.25 13.10
C ASP A 11 -24.83 3.36 13.92
N LYS A 12 -25.46 3.90 14.96
CA LYS A 12 -26.42 3.15 15.77
C LYS A 12 -27.59 2.59 14.97
N LYS A 13 -28.09 3.37 14.01
CA LYS A 13 -29.18 2.96 13.14
C LYS A 13 -28.72 1.84 12.20
N MET A 14 -27.53 1.96 11.62
CA MET A 14 -26.95 0.93 10.75
C MET A 14 -26.67 -0.36 11.52
N LEU A 15 -26.02 -0.28 12.69
CA LEU A 15 -25.76 -1.43 13.55
C LEU A 15 -27.04 -2.13 13.99
N LYS A 16 -28.12 -1.38 14.30
CA LYS A 16 -29.44 -1.96 14.62
C LYS A 16 -30.03 -2.72 13.44
N ARG A 17 -29.89 -2.18 12.22
CA ARG A 17 -30.30 -2.86 10.97
C ARG A 17 -29.49 -4.13 10.76
N TYR A 18 -28.17 -4.08 10.91
CA TYR A 18 -27.29 -5.24 10.74
C TYR A 18 -27.59 -6.33 11.78
N ASN A 19 -27.86 -5.95 13.03
CA ASN A 19 -28.26 -6.89 14.05
C ASN A 19 -29.55 -7.64 13.67
N LYS A 20 -30.55 -6.95 13.11
CA LYS A 20 -31.79 -7.58 12.66
C LYS A 20 -31.54 -8.57 11.52
N ILE A 21 -30.71 -8.19 10.54
CA ILE A 21 -30.35 -9.09 9.43
C ILE A 21 -29.54 -10.29 9.96
N ALA A 22 -28.66 -10.08 10.94
CA ALA A 22 -27.92 -11.17 11.58
C ALA A 22 -28.85 -12.15 12.31
N ASP A 23 -29.97 -11.68 12.90
CA ASP A 23 -31.02 -12.60 13.46
C ASP A 23 -31.64 -13.48 12.36
N GLU A 24 -31.85 -12.90 11.17
CA GLU A 24 -32.39 -13.66 10.02
C GLU A 24 -31.39 -14.72 9.52
N VAL A 25 -30.09 -14.37 9.47
CA VAL A 25 -28.99 -15.32 9.13
C VAL A 25 -28.87 -16.41 10.18
N ASP A 26 -28.94 -16.06 11.48
CA ASP A 26 -28.90 -17.05 12.59
C ASP A 26 -30.10 -17.99 12.58
N ALA A 27 -31.25 -17.52 12.13
CA ALA A 27 -32.49 -18.38 12.04
C ALA A 27 -32.33 -19.47 10.98
N LEU A 28 -31.52 -19.33 9.96
CA LEU A 28 -31.24 -20.33 8.93
C LEU A 28 -30.20 -21.39 9.37
N LYS A 29 -29.54 -21.19 10.52
CA LYS A 29 -28.40 -22.02 10.94
C LYS A 29 -28.70 -23.51 10.91
N GLU A 30 -29.79 -23.96 11.55
CA GLU A 30 -30.13 -25.39 11.66
C GLU A 30 -30.48 -26.01 10.30
N GLU A 31 -31.17 -25.24 9.43
CA GLU A 31 -31.53 -25.67 8.09
C GLU A 31 -30.28 -25.86 7.23
N ILE A 32 -29.36 -24.88 7.23
CA ILE A 32 -28.14 -24.93 6.43
C ILE A 32 -27.15 -25.97 6.98
N GLU A 33 -27.03 -26.14 8.31
CA GLU A 33 -26.19 -27.18 8.93
C GLU A 33 -26.68 -28.62 8.59
N ALA A 34 -27.96 -28.80 8.33
CA ALA A 34 -28.54 -30.08 7.93
C ALA A 34 -28.27 -30.48 6.47
N LEU A 35 -27.81 -29.56 5.63
CA LEU A 35 -27.49 -29.85 4.22
C LEU A 35 -26.26 -30.77 4.11
N SER A 36 -26.28 -31.66 3.12
CA SER A 36 -25.06 -32.38 2.72
C SER A 36 -24.01 -31.43 2.11
N ASP A 37 -22.77 -31.88 1.99
CA ASP A 37 -21.70 -31.09 1.33
C ASP A 37 -22.06 -30.82 -0.12
N GLU A 38 -22.66 -31.76 -0.82
CA GLU A 38 -23.12 -31.62 -2.19
C GLU A 38 -24.21 -30.57 -2.32
N ASP A 39 -25.22 -30.63 -1.43
CA ASP A 39 -26.33 -29.65 -1.44
C ASP A 39 -25.84 -28.24 -1.07
N LEU A 40 -24.93 -28.14 -0.10
CA LEU A 40 -24.35 -26.85 0.29
C LEU A 40 -23.55 -26.21 -0.87
N LYS A 41 -22.74 -27.00 -1.57
CA LYS A 41 -22.03 -26.54 -2.78
C LYS A 41 -22.98 -26.14 -3.91
N ALA A 42 -24.05 -26.87 -4.10
CA ALA A 42 -25.06 -26.61 -5.13
C ALA A 42 -25.75 -25.25 -4.94
N LYS A 43 -25.78 -24.70 -3.72
CA LYS A 43 -26.33 -23.38 -3.42
C LYS A 43 -25.66 -22.26 -4.24
N THR A 44 -24.36 -22.36 -4.53
CA THR A 44 -23.67 -21.39 -5.38
C THR A 44 -24.26 -21.31 -6.79
N GLN A 45 -24.55 -22.46 -7.38
CA GLN A 45 -25.16 -22.49 -8.71
C GLN A 45 -26.63 -22.05 -8.68
N GLU A 46 -27.37 -22.39 -7.64
CA GLU A 46 -28.73 -21.89 -7.40
C GLU A 46 -28.74 -20.36 -7.34
N PHE A 47 -27.85 -19.75 -6.55
CA PHE A 47 -27.74 -18.28 -6.44
C PHE A 47 -27.34 -17.64 -7.76
N LYS A 48 -26.40 -18.21 -8.52
CA LYS A 48 -26.05 -17.73 -9.86
C LYS A 48 -27.27 -17.71 -10.80
N SER A 49 -28.12 -18.74 -10.74
CA SER A 49 -29.33 -18.82 -11.53
C SER A 49 -30.36 -17.77 -11.09
N ARG A 50 -30.57 -17.58 -9.80
CA ARG A 50 -31.50 -16.57 -9.27
C ARG A 50 -31.08 -15.14 -9.66
N VAL A 51 -29.77 -14.84 -9.64
CA VAL A 51 -29.24 -13.56 -10.13
C VAL A 51 -29.47 -13.39 -11.63
N ALA A 52 -29.28 -14.45 -12.41
CA ALA A 52 -29.56 -14.42 -13.85
C ALA A 52 -31.04 -14.18 -14.16
N ASP A 53 -31.95 -14.65 -13.29
CA ASP A 53 -33.39 -14.45 -13.36
C ASP A 53 -33.84 -13.07 -12.83
N GLY A 54 -32.89 -12.23 -12.33
CA GLY A 54 -33.13 -10.84 -11.95
C GLY A 54 -33.21 -10.56 -10.46
N GLU A 55 -32.96 -11.54 -9.59
CA GLU A 55 -32.86 -11.32 -8.14
C GLU A 55 -31.58 -10.56 -7.80
N THR A 56 -31.67 -9.66 -6.83
CA THR A 56 -30.53 -8.82 -6.46
C THR A 56 -29.62 -9.53 -5.45
N LEU A 57 -28.35 -9.09 -5.36
CA LEU A 57 -27.44 -9.61 -4.32
C LEU A 57 -27.92 -9.25 -2.91
N ASP A 58 -28.62 -8.14 -2.73
CA ASP A 58 -29.20 -7.76 -1.43
C ASP A 58 -30.30 -8.75 -1.00
N ASP A 59 -31.10 -9.23 -1.93
CA ASP A 59 -32.15 -10.24 -1.65
C ASP A 59 -31.53 -11.58 -1.25
N LEU A 60 -30.37 -11.94 -1.83
CA LEU A 60 -29.66 -13.18 -1.53
C LEU A 60 -28.80 -13.12 -0.26
N MET A 61 -28.53 -11.92 0.27
CA MET A 61 -27.50 -11.72 1.30
C MET A 61 -27.69 -12.60 2.53
N VAL A 62 -28.90 -12.71 3.06
CA VAL A 62 -29.19 -13.50 4.27
C VAL A 62 -28.86 -14.98 4.05
N GLU A 63 -29.36 -15.55 2.97
CA GLU A 63 -29.16 -16.96 2.64
C GLU A 63 -27.70 -17.25 2.26
N ALA A 64 -27.08 -16.40 1.44
CA ALA A 64 -25.68 -16.54 1.03
C ALA A 64 -24.72 -16.43 2.23
N PHE A 65 -24.98 -15.54 3.18
CA PHE A 65 -24.17 -15.42 4.39
C PHE A 65 -24.33 -16.66 5.29
N ALA A 66 -25.53 -17.21 5.42
CA ALA A 66 -25.75 -18.46 6.16
C ALA A 66 -24.99 -19.62 5.51
N VAL A 67 -25.04 -19.74 4.18
CA VAL A 67 -24.37 -20.79 3.40
C VAL A 67 -22.85 -20.71 3.54
N ILE A 68 -22.24 -19.53 3.29
CA ILE A 68 -20.77 -19.40 3.35
C ILE A 68 -20.25 -19.50 4.79
N ARG A 69 -21.04 -19.11 5.78
CA ARG A 69 -20.71 -19.26 7.20
C ARG A 69 -20.59 -20.73 7.61
N GLU A 70 -21.51 -21.59 7.17
CA GLU A 70 -21.44 -23.04 7.41
C GLU A 70 -20.31 -23.67 6.59
N ALA A 71 -20.12 -23.27 5.34
CA ALA A 71 -19.01 -23.73 4.53
C ALA A 71 -17.66 -23.39 5.18
N ALA A 72 -17.49 -22.19 5.75
CA ALA A 72 -16.29 -21.81 6.47
C ALA A 72 -16.03 -22.69 7.69
N LYS A 73 -17.08 -23.09 8.42
CA LYS A 73 -16.98 -24.06 9.52
C LYS A 73 -16.46 -25.42 9.05
N ARG A 74 -16.98 -25.91 7.92
CA ARG A 74 -16.61 -27.24 7.38
C ARG A 74 -15.20 -27.25 6.79
N VAL A 75 -14.84 -26.23 6.04
CA VAL A 75 -13.57 -26.16 5.28
C VAL A 75 -12.42 -25.63 6.13
N LEU A 76 -12.66 -24.53 6.85
CA LEU A 76 -11.61 -23.83 7.61
C LEU A 76 -11.64 -24.16 9.11
N GLY A 77 -12.68 -24.83 9.61
CA GLY A 77 -12.91 -25.01 11.05
C GLY A 77 -13.30 -23.71 11.78
N LEU A 78 -13.63 -22.65 11.05
CA LEU A 78 -13.92 -21.32 11.57
C LEU A 78 -15.39 -20.95 11.30
N PHE A 79 -16.15 -20.68 12.35
CA PHE A 79 -17.53 -20.24 12.23
C PHE A 79 -17.63 -18.73 12.46
N PRO A 80 -17.91 -17.91 11.44
CA PRO A 80 -17.98 -16.46 11.60
C PRO A 80 -18.95 -16.02 12.71
N PHE A 81 -18.46 -15.16 13.59
CA PHE A 81 -19.26 -14.61 14.69
C PHE A 81 -20.28 -13.58 14.19
N ARG A 82 -21.27 -13.28 15.01
CA ARG A 82 -22.31 -12.29 14.71
C ARG A 82 -21.72 -10.92 14.30
N VAL A 83 -20.71 -10.43 15.00
CA VAL A 83 -20.04 -9.19 14.68
C VAL A 83 -19.35 -9.24 13.31
N GLN A 84 -18.86 -10.40 12.90
CA GLN A 84 -18.28 -10.60 11.57
C GLN A 84 -19.35 -10.60 10.47
N LEU A 85 -20.56 -11.11 10.73
CA LEU A 85 -21.70 -10.92 9.81
C LEU A 85 -21.98 -9.42 9.61
N MET A 86 -21.99 -8.63 10.70
CA MET A 86 -22.22 -7.17 10.63
C MET A 86 -21.12 -6.47 9.83
N GLY A 87 -19.83 -6.84 10.03
CA GLY A 87 -18.71 -6.35 9.23
C GLY A 87 -18.88 -6.71 7.75
N GLY A 88 -19.28 -7.94 7.45
CA GLY A 88 -19.58 -8.40 6.09
C GLY A 88 -20.69 -7.59 5.41
N MET A 89 -21.75 -7.23 6.15
CA MET A 89 -22.84 -6.37 5.65
C MET A 89 -22.36 -4.95 5.35
N ALA A 90 -21.50 -4.39 6.21
CA ALA A 90 -20.89 -3.07 5.97
C ALA A 90 -20.07 -3.07 4.69
N LEU A 91 -19.22 -4.07 4.49
CA LEU A 91 -18.41 -4.26 3.29
C LEU A 91 -19.28 -4.46 2.04
N HIS A 92 -20.33 -5.29 2.12
CA HIS A 92 -21.26 -5.48 1.00
C HIS A 92 -21.96 -4.18 0.60
N GLY A 93 -22.30 -3.36 1.59
CA GLY A 93 -22.92 -2.05 1.39
C GLY A 93 -21.99 -0.98 0.79
N GLY A 94 -20.72 -1.29 0.50
CA GLY A 94 -19.74 -0.32 -0.02
C GLY A 94 -19.22 0.64 1.05
N ASN A 95 -19.18 0.21 2.30
CA ASN A 95 -18.69 0.99 3.43
C ASN A 95 -17.38 0.42 3.99
N ILE A 96 -16.82 1.10 4.96
CA ILE A 96 -15.65 0.65 5.71
C ILE A 96 -16.13 -0.04 6.99
N ALA A 97 -15.69 -1.27 7.20
CA ALA A 97 -15.85 -1.98 8.44
C ALA A 97 -14.63 -1.69 9.34
N GLU A 98 -14.80 -0.81 10.34
CA GLU A 98 -13.77 -0.65 11.36
C GLU A 98 -13.89 -1.80 12.36
N MET A 99 -12.94 -2.73 12.30
CA MET A 99 -12.84 -3.89 13.18
C MET A 99 -11.48 -3.91 13.84
N ARG A 100 -11.43 -4.05 15.15
CA ARG A 100 -10.16 -4.08 15.88
C ARG A 100 -9.26 -5.22 15.40
N THR A 101 -7.97 -5.04 15.58
CA THR A 101 -6.97 -6.09 15.32
C THR A 101 -7.31 -7.35 16.12
N GLY A 102 -7.22 -8.51 15.48
CA GLY A 102 -7.59 -9.79 16.10
C GLY A 102 -9.07 -10.17 16.01
N GLU A 103 -9.96 -9.31 15.52
CA GLU A 103 -11.40 -9.62 15.34
C GLU A 103 -11.70 -10.46 14.08
N GLY A 104 -10.70 -10.88 13.33
CA GLY A 104 -10.84 -11.77 12.17
C GLY A 104 -11.36 -11.08 10.91
N LYS A 105 -10.78 -9.93 10.55
CA LYS A 105 -11.13 -9.21 9.33
C LYS A 105 -11.06 -10.07 8.07
N THR A 106 -10.04 -10.91 7.93
CA THR A 106 -9.87 -11.81 6.78
C THR A 106 -11.05 -12.77 6.62
N LEU A 107 -11.52 -13.36 7.72
CA LEU A 107 -12.69 -14.23 7.71
C LEU A 107 -13.98 -13.43 7.44
N THR A 108 -14.09 -12.22 7.99
CA THR A 108 -15.23 -11.31 7.73
C THR A 108 -15.38 -11.01 6.24
N ALA A 109 -14.27 -10.76 5.55
CA ALA A 109 -14.26 -10.46 4.12
C ALA A 109 -14.82 -11.63 3.27
N THR A 110 -14.74 -12.88 3.75
CA THR A 110 -15.25 -14.04 2.99
C THR A 110 -16.74 -13.94 2.69
N LEU A 111 -17.51 -13.33 3.58
CA LEU A 111 -18.96 -13.18 3.45
C LEU A 111 -19.35 -12.31 2.24
N PRO A 112 -18.93 -11.04 2.14
CA PRO A 112 -19.28 -10.22 0.99
C PRO A 112 -18.52 -10.63 -0.28
N VAL A 113 -17.32 -11.22 -0.17
CA VAL A 113 -16.58 -11.73 -1.34
C VAL A 113 -17.39 -12.83 -2.00
N TYR A 114 -17.86 -13.84 -1.24
CA TYR A 114 -18.70 -14.92 -1.77
C TYR A 114 -19.96 -14.37 -2.44
N LEU A 115 -20.72 -13.54 -1.73
CA LEU A 115 -21.97 -12.96 -2.23
C LEU A 115 -21.77 -12.20 -3.54
N ASN A 116 -20.75 -11.35 -3.61
CA ASN A 116 -20.50 -10.52 -4.81
C ASN A 116 -19.90 -11.32 -5.96
N ALA A 117 -19.15 -12.38 -5.68
CA ALA A 117 -18.60 -13.29 -6.70
C ALA A 117 -19.68 -14.05 -7.47
N ILE A 118 -20.85 -14.29 -6.86
CA ILE A 118 -22.04 -14.92 -7.50
C ILE A 118 -22.44 -14.15 -8.77
N SER A 119 -22.24 -12.84 -8.81
CA SER A 119 -22.56 -12.01 -9.98
C SER A 119 -21.72 -12.32 -11.24
N GLY A 120 -20.60 -13.04 -11.10
CA GLY A 120 -19.66 -13.33 -12.18
C GLY A 120 -18.89 -12.12 -12.70
N LYS A 121 -19.08 -10.93 -12.12
CA LYS A 121 -18.44 -9.67 -12.57
C LYS A 121 -17.02 -9.47 -12.04
N GLY A 122 -16.56 -10.32 -11.12
CA GLY A 122 -15.26 -10.28 -10.47
C GLY A 122 -15.24 -9.43 -9.20
N VAL A 123 -14.56 -10.00 -8.19
CA VAL A 123 -14.29 -9.34 -6.91
C VAL A 123 -12.78 -9.32 -6.69
N HIS A 124 -12.22 -8.16 -6.40
CA HIS A 124 -10.81 -8.02 -6.05
C HIS A 124 -10.67 -7.87 -4.53
N VAL A 125 -9.84 -8.71 -3.93
CA VAL A 125 -9.42 -8.59 -2.52
C VAL A 125 -8.00 -8.04 -2.52
N VAL A 126 -7.83 -6.87 -1.93
CA VAL A 126 -6.62 -6.06 -2.06
C VAL A 126 -5.89 -5.99 -0.74
N THR A 127 -4.61 -6.33 -0.76
CA THR A 127 -3.71 -6.25 0.39
C THR A 127 -2.54 -5.31 0.12
N VAL A 128 -1.81 -4.94 1.17
CA VAL A 128 -0.66 -4.01 1.07
C VAL A 128 0.63 -4.68 0.58
N ASN A 129 0.71 -6.01 0.57
CA ASN A 129 1.90 -6.74 0.10
C ASN A 129 1.57 -8.13 -0.47
N GLU A 130 2.49 -8.69 -1.25
CA GLU A 130 2.33 -9.98 -1.92
C GLU A 130 2.25 -11.17 -0.97
N TYR A 131 2.90 -11.09 0.20
CA TYR A 131 2.83 -12.16 1.19
C TYR A 131 1.40 -12.34 1.71
N LEU A 132 0.74 -11.25 2.09
CA LEU A 132 -0.64 -11.28 2.55
C LEU A 132 -1.60 -11.72 1.43
N ALA A 133 -1.41 -11.19 0.21
CA ALA A 133 -2.22 -11.60 -0.93
C ALA A 133 -2.13 -13.11 -1.20
N THR A 134 -0.92 -13.67 -1.15
CA THR A 134 -0.68 -15.10 -1.38
C THR A 134 -1.27 -15.95 -0.26
N ARG A 135 -0.98 -15.61 1.01
CA ARG A 135 -1.51 -16.31 2.17
C ARG A 135 -3.03 -16.37 2.15
N ASP A 136 -3.68 -15.22 1.94
CA ASP A 136 -5.14 -15.12 1.98
C ASP A 136 -5.79 -15.79 0.76
N ALA A 137 -5.13 -15.76 -0.41
CA ALA A 137 -5.57 -16.51 -1.59
C ALA A 137 -5.50 -18.04 -1.40
N ASP A 138 -4.49 -18.50 -0.66
CA ASP A 138 -4.36 -19.92 -0.34
C ASP A 138 -5.38 -20.35 0.71
N GLU A 139 -5.36 -19.68 1.88
CA GLU A 139 -6.20 -20.05 3.03
C GLU A 139 -7.71 -19.85 2.76
N MET A 140 -8.13 -18.64 2.36
CA MET A 140 -9.54 -18.36 2.09
C MET A 140 -9.97 -18.90 0.73
N GLY A 141 -9.02 -19.05 -0.20
CA GLY A 141 -9.26 -19.64 -1.51
C GLY A 141 -9.75 -21.08 -1.45
N GLU A 142 -9.36 -21.88 -0.44
CA GLU A 142 -9.90 -23.22 -0.24
C GLU A 142 -11.43 -23.20 -0.05
N LEU A 143 -11.93 -22.27 0.76
CA LEU A 143 -13.35 -22.09 0.99
C LEU A 143 -14.12 -21.78 -0.29
N TYR A 144 -13.63 -20.82 -1.07
CA TYR A 144 -14.31 -20.42 -2.31
C TYR A 144 -14.28 -21.49 -3.39
N ARG A 145 -13.13 -22.18 -3.54
CA ARG A 145 -13.01 -23.31 -4.50
C ARG A 145 -13.91 -24.47 -4.10
N TRP A 146 -14.01 -24.75 -2.80
CA TRP A 146 -14.93 -25.77 -2.28
C TRP A 146 -16.39 -25.43 -2.60
N MET A 147 -16.75 -24.13 -2.59
CA MET A 147 -18.07 -23.63 -2.98
C MET A 147 -18.26 -23.51 -4.51
N GLY A 148 -17.29 -23.94 -5.33
CA GLY A 148 -17.40 -23.93 -6.78
C GLY A 148 -17.09 -22.58 -7.46
N LEU A 149 -16.38 -21.67 -6.77
CA LEU A 149 -15.88 -20.41 -7.33
C LEU A 149 -14.42 -20.52 -7.73
N THR A 150 -14.02 -19.72 -8.73
CA THR A 150 -12.63 -19.63 -9.18
C THR A 150 -11.89 -18.53 -8.44
N VAL A 151 -10.62 -18.82 -8.07
CA VAL A 151 -9.77 -17.90 -7.31
C VAL A 151 -8.43 -17.72 -8.03
N GLY A 152 -8.10 -16.48 -8.36
CA GLY A 152 -6.83 -16.08 -8.95
C GLY A 152 -5.97 -15.28 -7.98
N LEU A 153 -4.67 -15.41 -8.13
CA LEU A 153 -3.65 -14.60 -7.44
C LEU A 153 -2.90 -13.77 -8.48
N ASN A 154 -2.88 -12.45 -8.30
CA ASN A 154 -2.16 -11.52 -9.14
C ASN A 154 -1.02 -10.88 -8.35
N VAL A 155 0.22 -11.25 -8.70
CA VAL A 155 1.47 -10.77 -8.11
C VAL A 155 2.46 -10.40 -9.22
N ASN A 156 3.48 -9.62 -8.87
CA ASN A 156 4.43 -9.06 -9.84
C ASN A 156 5.17 -10.12 -10.70
N SER A 157 5.44 -11.29 -10.13
CA SER A 157 6.17 -12.37 -10.84
C SER A 157 5.40 -13.02 -11.98
N LYS A 158 4.09 -12.76 -12.13
CA LYS A 158 3.24 -13.38 -13.14
C LYS A 158 3.34 -12.69 -14.50
N SER A 159 3.32 -13.52 -15.56
CA SER A 159 3.21 -13.07 -16.95
C SER A 159 1.85 -12.43 -17.23
N SER A 160 1.73 -11.66 -18.31
CA SER A 160 0.47 -11.05 -18.73
C SER A 160 -0.65 -12.07 -19.00
N GLU A 161 -0.28 -13.27 -19.43
CA GLU A 161 -1.23 -14.36 -19.68
C GLU A 161 -1.80 -14.91 -18.36
N GLU A 162 -0.92 -15.24 -17.40
CA GLU A 162 -1.31 -15.67 -16.05
C GLU A 162 -2.12 -14.59 -15.30
N LYS A 163 -1.76 -13.30 -15.46
CA LYS A 163 -2.53 -12.19 -14.91
C LYS A 163 -3.94 -12.13 -15.50
N ARG A 164 -4.07 -12.28 -16.81
CA ARG A 164 -5.38 -12.33 -17.48
C ARG A 164 -6.24 -13.49 -16.97
N GLU A 165 -5.65 -14.66 -16.77
CA GLU A 165 -6.33 -15.80 -16.16
C GLU A 165 -6.79 -15.48 -14.73
N ALA A 166 -5.91 -14.87 -13.90
CA ALA A 166 -6.24 -14.48 -12.54
C ALA A 166 -7.38 -13.45 -12.48
N TYR A 167 -7.37 -12.45 -13.37
CA TYR A 167 -8.46 -11.46 -13.43
C TYR A 167 -9.78 -12.04 -13.99
N ASN A 168 -9.73 -13.12 -14.73
CA ASN A 168 -10.92 -13.81 -15.22
C ASN A 168 -11.58 -14.73 -14.18
N CYS A 169 -10.93 -14.99 -13.05
CA CYS A 169 -11.54 -15.69 -11.93
C CYS A 169 -12.70 -14.90 -11.30
N ASP A 170 -13.58 -15.60 -10.58
CA ASP A 170 -14.67 -14.98 -9.81
C ASP A 170 -14.11 -14.04 -8.73
N ILE A 171 -12.96 -14.42 -8.13
CA ILE A 171 -12.28 -13.72 -7.06
C ILE A 171 -10.80 -13.59 -7.42
N THR A 172 -10.24 -12.39 -7.28
CA THR A 172 -8.80 -12.15 -7.52
C THR A 172 -8.17 -11.47 -6.31
N TYR A 173 -7.17 -12.11 -5.73
CA TYR A 173 -6.31 -11.53 -4.70
C TYR A 173 -5.14 -10.81 -5.36
N SER A 174 -4.83 -9.59 -4.90
CA SER A 174 -3.74 -8.79 -5.45
C SER A 174 -3.26 -7.75 -4.45
N THR A 175 -2.13 -7.10 -4.76
CA THR A 175 -1.70 -5.91 -4.03
C THR A 175 -2.29 -4.64 -4.66
N ASN A 176 -2.39 -3.57 -3.85
CA ASN A 176 -2.80 -2.25 -4.31
C ASN A 176 -1.92 -1.75 -5.47
N SER A 177 -0.61 -1.93 -5.36
CA SER A 177 0.37 -1.50 -6.38
C SER A 177 0.21 -2.28 -7.70
N GLU A 178 0.08 -3.61 -7.63
CA GLU A 178 0.02 -4.42 -8.84
C GLU A 178 -1.26 -4.15 -9.64
N LEU A 179 -2.40 -3.99 -8.96
CA LEU A 179 -3.65 -3.58 -9.61
C LEU A 179 -3.53 -2.25 -10.34
N GLY A 180 -2.89 -1.27 -9.72
CA GLY A 180 -2.71 0.05 -10.32
C GLY A 180 -1.69 0.03 -11.47
N PHE A 181 -0.61 -0.73 -11.37
CA PHE A 181 0.34 -0.91 -12.46
C PHE A 181 -0.26 -1.66 -13.64
N ASP A 182 -1.05 -2.71 -13.40
CA ASP A 182 -1.77 -3.42 -14.47
C ASP A 182 -2.76 -2.48 -15.17
N TYR A 183 -3.45 -1.62 -14.42
CA TYR A 183 -4.31 -0.60 -15.01
C TYR A 183 -3.55 0.37 -15.91
N LEU A 184 -2.37 0.84 -15.48
CA LEU A 184 -1.53 1.71 -16.32
C LEU A 184 -1.06 0.97 -17.57
N ARG A 185 -0.58 -0.28 -17.44
CA ARG A 185 -0.15 -1.12 -18.57
C ARG A 185 -1.28 -1.33 -19.57
N ASP A 186 -2.47 -1.64 -19.09
CA ASP A 186 -3.67 -1.84 -19.94
C ASP A 186 -4.05 -0.57 -20.72
N ASN A 187 -3.80 0.62 -20.16
CA ASN A 187 -4.05 1.89 -20.87
C ASN A 187 -2.93 2.30 -21.84
N MET A 188 -1.84 1.54 -21.91
CA MET A 188 -0.72 1.77 -22.82
C MET A 188 -0.70 0.80 -24.00
N VAL A 189 -1.51 -0.27 -23.98
CA VAL A 189 -1.56 -1.25 -25.06
C VAL A 189 -2.27 -0.71 -26.30
N VAL A 190 -1.89 -1.21 -27.47
CA VAL A 190 -2.48 -0.81 -28.75
C VAL A 190 -3.79 -1.54 -29.03
N TYR A 191 -3.88 -2.80 -28.63
CA TYR A 191 -5.02 -3.67 -28.90
C TYR A 191 -5.70 -4.09 -27.61
N LYS A 192 -7.03 -4.10 -27.60
CA LYS A 192 -7.86 -4.43 -26.42
C LYS A 192 -7.59 -5.85 -25.90
N GLU A 193 -7.24 -6.77 -26.77
CA GLU A 193 -6.93 -8.16 -26.45
C GLU A 193 -5.65 -8.31 -25.63
N GLN A 194 -4.82 -7.26 -25.60
CA GLN A 194 -3.60 -7.21 -24.79
C GLN A 194 -3.86 -6.82 -23.35
N MET A 195 -5.03 -6.23 -23.06
CA MET A 195 -5.42 -5.88 -21.69
C MET A 195 -5.56 -7.14 -20.83
N VAL A 196 -5.13 -7.04 -19.58
CA VAL A 196 -5.22 -8.14 -18.61
C VAL A 196 -6.44 -7.99 -17.69
N GLN A 197 -6.81 -6.76 -17.34
CA GLN A 197 -7.93 -6.49 -16.45
C GLN A 197 -9.28 -6.55 -17.15
N ARG A 198 -10.29 -7.01 -16.42
CA ARG A 198 -11.70 -6.82 -16.78
C ARG A 198 -12.20 -5.45 -16.28
N LYS A 199 -13.47 -5.15 -16.54
CA LYS A 199 -14.11 -3.99 -15.94
C LYS A 199 -14.03 -4.06 -14.41
N LEU A 200 -13.56 -2.99 -13.78
CA LEU A 200 -13.42 -2.88 -12.34
C LEU A 200 -14.80 -2.85 -11.68
N ASN A 201 -15.20 -3.95 -11.05
CA ASN A 201 -16.54 -4.12 -10.49
C ASN A 201 -16.55 -3.85 -8.98
N PHE A 202 -15.97 -4.72 -8.17
CA PHE A 202 -15.95 -4.59 -6.72
C PHE A 202 -14.57 -4.86 -6.16
N ALA A 203 -14.09 -3.97 -5.29
CA ALA A 203 -12.86 -4.19 -4.52
C ALA A 203 -13.13 -4.07 -3.03
N ILE A 204 -12.53 -4.98 -2.27
CA ILE A 204 -12.44 -4.94 -0.80
C ILE A 204 -10.98 -4.74 -0.44
N LEU A 205 -10.66 -3.64 0.24
CA LEU A 205 -9.30 -3.30 0.64
C LEU A 205 -9.07 -3.69 2.11
N ASP A 206 -8.04 -4.49 2.35
CA ASP A 206 -7.52 -4.66 3.70
C ASP A 206 -6.55 -3.53 4.04
N GLU A 207 -6.54 -3.08 5.30
CA GLU A 207 -5.81 -1.88 5.73
C GLU A 207 -6.15 -0.66 4.86
N VAL A 208 -7.44 -0.39 4.72
CA VAL A 208 -7.99 0.62 3.79
C VAL A 208 -7.52 2.04 4.08
N ASP A 209 -7.26 2.39 5.33
CA ASP A 209 -6.69 3.67 5.76
C ASP A 209 -5.29 3.88 5.18
N SER A 210 -4.44 2.85 5.23
CA SER A 210 -3.11 2.93 4.62
C SER A 210 -3.18 3.18 3.11
N ILE A 211 -4.05 2.46 2.40
CA ILE A 211 -4.13 2.52 0.94
C ILE A 211 -4.82 3.81 0.45
N LEU A 212 -5.94 4.19 1.08
CA LEU A 212 -6.80 5.26 0.58
C LEU A 212 -6.58 6.62 1.25
N ILE A 213 -5.87 6.68 2.38
CA ILE A 213 -5.53 7.92 3.08
C ILE A 213 -4.03 8.15 3.04
N ASP A 214 -3.22 7.29 3.71
CA ASP A 214 -1.79 7.51 3.85
C ASP A 214 -1.05 7.55 2.50
N GLU A 215 -1.35 6.58 1.62
CA GLU A 215 -0.72 6.45 0.30
C GLU A 215 -1.58 7.02 -0.84
N ALA A 216 -2.74 7.62 -0.54
CA ALA A 216 -3.74 8.03 -1.53
C ALA A 216 -3.18 8.88 -2.68
N ARG A 217 -2.28 9.80 -2.36
CA ARG A 217 -1.67 10.76 -3.30
C ARG A 217 -0.36 10.26 -3.92
N THR A 218 0.15 9.12 -3.48
CA THR A 218 1.36 8.52 -4.05
C THR A 218 1.09 8.11 -5.50
N PRO A 219 1.83 8.64 -6.49
CA PRO A 219 1.63 8.28 -7.88
C PRO A 219 2.32 6.96 -8.20
N LEU A 220 1.60 6.08 -8.86
CA LEU A 220 2.17 4.97 -9.62
C LEU A 220 2.66 5.52 -10.96
N ILE A 221 3.91 5.27 -11.33
CA ILE A 221 4.53 5.86 -12.51
C ILE A 221 5.15 4.75 -13.36
N ILE A 222 4.82 4.70 -14.64
CA ILE A 222 5.54 3.92 -15.63
C ILE A 222 6.39 4.88 -16.44
N SER A 223 7.70 4.67 -16.40
CA SER A 223 8.68 5.45 -17.16
C SER A 223 9.26 4.62 -18.31
N GLY A 224 9.51 5.28 -19.43
CA GLY A 224 10.22 4.71 -20.56
C GLY A 224 11.54 5.47 -20.79
N SER A 225 12.53 4.81 -21.42
CA SER A 225 13.74 5.48 -21.84
C SER A 225 13.44 6.42 -23.01
N ALA A 226 13.85 7.68 -22.89
CA ALA A 226 13.86 8.59 -24.03
C ALA A 226 15.06 8.23 -24.93
N ASP A 227 14.79 8.02 -26.23
CA ASP A 227 15.83 7.74 -27.20
C ASP A 227 16.60 9.03 -27.58
N LYS A 228 17.95 8.98 -27.62
CA LYS A 228 18.87 9.89 -28.30
C LYS A 228 19.45 11.10 -27.58
N SER A 229 19.58 11.19 -26.27
CA SER A 229 20.08 12.44 -25.68
C SER A 229 21.56 12.48 -25.27
N SER A 230 22.24 11.36 -25.02
CA SER A 230 23.60 11.38 -24.43
C SER A 230 24.64 12.19 -25.20
N SER A 231 24.68 12.07 -26.53
CA SER A 231 25.65 12.82 -27.36
C SER A 231 25.39 14.34 -27.39
N PHE A 232 24.14 14.77 -27.23
CA PHE A 232 23.81 16.19 -27.16
C PHE A 232 24.23 16.82 -25.82
N TYR A 233 24.07 16.15 -24.71
CA TYR A 233 24.55 16.63 -23.40
C TYR A 233 26.06 16.86 -23.42
N THR A 234 26.86 15.91 -23.92
CA THR A 234 28.31 16.04 -24.02
C THR A 234 28.72 17.19 -24.95
N ARG A 235 28.01 17.35 -26.08
CA ARG A 235 28.32 18.45 -27.03
C ARG A 235 27.98 19.82 -26.45
N CYS A 236 26.83 19.94 -25.75
CA CYS A 236 26.42 21.17 -25.11
C CYS A 236 27.34 21.50 -23.92
N ASP A 237 27.74 20.53 -23.13
CA ASP A 237 28.73 20.70 -22.05
C ASP A 237 30.06 21.26 -22.58
N PHE A 238 30.59 20.62 -23.64
CA PHE A 238 31.84 21.11 -24.27
C PHE A 238 31.72 22.54 -24.78
N PHE A 239 30.57 22.88 -25.37
CA PHE A 239 30.33 24.23 -25.89
C PHE A 239 30.25 25.25 -24.74
N VAL A 240 29.46 25.00 -23.69
CA VAL A 240 29.26 25.97 -22.62
C VAL A 240 30.51 26.19 -21.79
N LYS A 241 31.41 25.19 -21.64
CA LYS A 241 32.71 25.34 -20.98
C LYS A 241 33.65 26.37 -21.69
N GLY A 242 33.37 26.66 -22.95
CA GLY A 242 34.13 27.67 -23.73
C GLY A 242 33.56 29.09 -23.64
N LEU A 243 32.44 29.30 -22.96
CA LEU A 243 31.77 30.60 -22.86
C LEU A 243 32.35 31.44 -21.72
N LYS A 244 32.20 32.78 -21.85
CA LYS A 244 32.68 33.75 -20.86
C LYS A 244 31.50 34.49 -20.24
N GLU A 245 31.57 34.65 -18.90
CA GLU A 245 30.60 35.43 -18.14
C GLU A 245 30.63 36.90 -18.57
N ASP A 246 29.49 37.58 -18.55
CA ASP A 246 29.23 38.94 -18.95
C ASP A 246 29.48 39.26 -20.46
N GLU A 247 30.05 38.32 -21.23
CA GLU A 247 30.23 38.42 -22.68
C GLU A 247 29.22 37.52 -23.40
N ASP A 248 29.16 36.21 -23.04
CA ASP A 248 28.39 35.20 -23.73
C ASP A 248 27.15 34.77 -22.95
N TYR A 249 27.17 34.91 -21.63
CA TYR A 249 26.04 34.61 -20.73
C TYR A 249 26.07 35.52 -19.50
N TYR A 250 24.94 35.68 -18.87
CA TYR A 250 24.81 36.35 -17.58
C TYR A 250 24.07 35.50 -16.56
N ILE A 251 24.48 35.63 -15.28
CA ILE A 251 23.89 34.92 -14.16
C ILE A 251 23.13 35.88 -13.28
N ASP A 252 21.87 35.60 -13.00
CA ASP A 252 21.14 36.22 -11.91
C ASP A 252 21.20 35.31 -10.65
N ILE A 253 22.06 35.66 -9.73
CA ILE A 253 22.31 34.94 -8.50
C ILE A 253 21.04 34.90 -7.61
N SER A 254 20.24 35.98 -7.67
CA SER A 254 19.03 36.08 -6.82
C SER A 254 17.95 35.12 -7.21
N SER A 255 17.74 34.89 -8.50
CA SER A 255 16.77 33.98 -9.08
C SER A 255 17.36 32.61 -9.44
N LYS A 256 18.69 32.42 -9.31
CA LYS A 256 19.42 31.22 -9.78
C LYS A 256 19.12 30.90 -11.25
N THR A 257 19.04 31.92 -12.09
CA THR A 257 18.85 31.77 -13.54
C THR A 257 20.12 32.16 -14.29
N ILE A 258 20.32 31.55 -15.44
CA ILE A 258 21.40 31.81 -16.36
C ILE A 258 20.85 31.89 -17.78
N ASN A 259 21.27 32.87 -18.54
CA ASN A 259 20.80 33.08 -19.91
C ASN A 259 21.95 33.46 -20.81
N LEU A 260 21.90 33.04 -22.08
CA LEU A 260 22.82 33.48 -23.11
C LEU A 260 22.57 34.95 -23.47
N THR A 261 23.65 35.68 -23.79
CA THR A 261 23.58 36.99 -24.45
C THR A 261 23.35 36.82 -25.95
N GLU A 262 23.17 37.92 -26.69
CA GLU A 262 23.08 37.87 -28.15
C GLU A 262 24.38 37.28 -28.77
N GLU A 263 25.55 37.64 -28.25
CA GLU A 263 26.83 37.07 -28.66
C GLU A 263 26.95 35.58 -28.35
N GLY A 264 26.45 35.15 -27.19
CA GLY A 264 26.41 33.75 -26.80
C GLY A 264 25.48 32.92 -27.71
N MET A 265 24.32 33.49 -28.08
CA MET A 265 23.39 32.86 -29.02
C MET A 265 24.02 32.71 -30.42
N GLU A 266 24.66 33.76 -30.96
CA GLU A 266 25.36 33.67 -32.25
C GLU A 266 26.47 32.60 -32.23
N LYS A 267 27.21 32.47 -31.13
CA LYS A 267 28.22 31.43 -30.96
C LYS A 267 27.59 30.05 -30.95
N ALA A 268 26.44 29.88 -30.29
CA ALA A 268 25.71 28.61 -30.26
C ALA A 268 25.21 28.25 -31.66
N GLU A 269 24.60 29.17 -32.40
CA GLU A 269 24.13 28.97 -33.77
C GLU A 269 25.23 28.48 -34.69
N LYS A 270 26.40 29.13 -34.62
CA LYS A 270 27.58 28.73 -35.38
C LYS A 270 28.10 27.35 -34.96
N ALA A 271 28.17 27.05 -33.66
CA ALA A 271 28.71 25.79 -33.13
C ALA A 271 27.84 24.61 -33.50
N PHE A 272 26.52 24.78 -33.44
CA PHE A 272 25.55 23.73 -33.73
C PHE A 272 25.05 23.73 -35.19
N ARG A 273 25.47 24.70 -35.99
CA ARG A 273 25.10 24.87 -37.42
C ARG A 273 23.60 25.02 -37.63
N VAL A 274 22.96 25.85 -36.87
CA VAL A 274 21.54 26.23 -36.97
C VAL A 274 21.46 27.69 -37.38
N GLU A 275 20.46 28.06 -38.17
CA GLU A 275 20.26 29.43 -38.65
C GLU A 275 19.66 30.31 -37.57
N ASN A 276 18.73 29.77 -36.78
CA ASN A 276 18.11 30.48 -35.68
C ASN A 276 17.86 29.50 -34.53
N LEU A 277 18.44 29.78 -33.38
CA LEU A 277 18.34 28.94 -32.22
C LEU A 277 16.88 28.77 -31.70
N TYR A 278 16.06 29.81 -31.89
CA TYR A 278 14.68 29.82 -31.40
C TYR A 278 13.63 29.22 -32.36
N ASP A 279 14.03 28.68 -33.48
CA ASP A 279 13.12 27.98 -34.36
C ASP A 279 12.53 26.73 -33.67
N VAL A 280 11.29 26.39 -34.01
CA VAL A 280 10.56 25.27 -33.42
C VAL A 280 11.33 23.93 -33.51
N GLU A 281 12.08 23.75 -34.58
CA GLU A 281 12.94 22.59 -34.81
C GLU A 281 14.12 22.49 -33.84
N ASN A 282 14.56 23.62 -33.27
CA ASN A 282 15.71 23.73 -32.39
C ASN A 282 15.38 23.80 -30.90
N GLN A 283 14.09 23.68 -30.52
CA GLN A 283 13.65 23.71 -29.11
C GLN A 283 14.38 22.70 -28.23
N ALA A 284 14.63 21.49 -28.73
CA ALA A 284 15.40 20.50 -28.01
C ALA A 284 16.84 20.94 -27.73
N LEU A 285 17.49 21.63 -28.69
CA LEU A 285 18.84 22.14 -28.54
C LEU A 285 18.91 23.26 -27.47
N ILE A 286 17.92 24.17 -27.48
CA ILE A 286 17.81 25.21 -26.44
C ILE A 286 17.74 24.56 -25.07
N HIS A 287 16.88 23.55 -24.93
CA HIS A 287 16.74 22.83 -23.66
C HIS A 287 18.06 22.21 -23.19
N TYR A 288 18.82 21.53 -24.05
CA TYR A 288 20.11 20.95 -23.70
C TYR A 288 21.14 22.02 -23.33
N LEU A 289 21.15 23.15 -24.02
CA LEU A 289 22.03 24.28 -23.73
C LEU A 289 21.72 24.90 -22.35
N ASP A 290 20.43 25.11 -22.05
CA ASP A 290 20.00 25.63 -20.75
C ASP A 290 20.42 24.70 -19.61
N GLN A 291 20.22 23.38 -19.77
CA GLN A 291 20.63 22.41 -18.75
C GLN A 291 22.15 22.36 -18.60
N ALA A 292 22.92 22.46 -19.69
CA ALA A 292 24.37 22.48 -19.66
C ALA A 292 24.90 23.77 -18.96
N LEU A 293 24.30 24.92 -19.23
CA LEU A 293 24.64 26.20 -18.56
C LEU A 293 24.35 26.09 -17.05
N ARG A 294 23.18 25.59 -16.68
CA ARG A 294 22.80 25.39 -15.26
C ARG A 294 23.74 24.42 -14.57
N ALA A 295 24.07 23.30 -15.20
CA ALA A 295 24.97 22.29 -14.64
C ALA A 295 26.38 22.88 -14.39
N ASN A 296 26.91 23.64 -15.35
CA ASN A 296 28.28 24.15 -15.25
C ASN A 296 28.43 25.35 -14.32
N TYR A 297 27.46 26.26 -14.29
CA TYR A 297 27.62 27.56 -13.65
C TYR A 297 26.73 27.79 -12.43
N ILE A 298 25.65 27.03 -12.25
CA ILE A 298 24.74 27.13 -11.10
C ILE A 298 24.94 25.98 -10.11
N MET A 299 25.14 24.74 -10.61
CA MET A 299 25.27 23.56 -9.75
C MET A 299 26.70 23.37 -9.27
N ILE A 300 26.87 23.29 -7.96
CA ILE A 300 28.15 23.24 -7.27
C ILE A 300 28.42 21.84 -6.72
N LEU A 301 29.55 21.24 -7.13
CA LEU A 301 30.05 19.98 -6.57
C LEU A 301 30.27 20.12 -5.06
N ASP A 302 30.04 19.05 -4.32
CA ASP A 302 30.10 18.95 -2.85
C ASP A 302 29.10 19.82 -2.08
N LYS A 303 28.20 20.51 -2.78
CA LYS A 303 27.14 21.31 -2.19
C LYS A 303 25.75 20.88 -2.68
N ASP A 304 25.54 20.85 -3.98
CA ASP A 304 24.27 20.48 -4.60
C ASP A 304 24.27 19.00 -4.98
N TYR A 305 25.43 18.46 -5.33
CA TYR A 305 25.63 17.05 -5.68
C TYR A 305 27.06 16.60 -5.35
N VAL A 306 27.26 15.28 -5.30
CA VAL A 306 28.58 14.62 -5.19
C VAL A 306 28.72 13.58 -6.29
N VAL A 307 29.97 13.23 -6.64
CA VAL A 307 30.27 12.07 -7.48
C VAL A 307 30.77 10.96 -6.57
N HIS A 308 30.04 9.84 -6.57
CA HIS A 308 30.36 8.67 -5.75
C HIS A 308 30.14 7.41 -6.57
N GLU A 309 31.14 6.53 -6.63
CA GLU A 309 31.11 5.27 -7.42
C GLU A 309 30.77 5.51 -8.91
N ASP A 310 31.35 6.52 -9.53
CA ASP A 310 31.10 6.96 -10.91
C ASP A 310 29.65 7.37 -11.21
N GLU A 311 28.87 7.72 -10.17
CA GLU A 311 27.52 8.23 -10.29
C GLU A 311 27.38 9.62 -9.64
N VAL A 312 26.58 10.48 -10.26
CA VAL A 312 26.15 11.74 -9.65
C VAL A 312 25.03 11.46 -8.64
N LYS A 313 25.21 11.91 -7.40
CA LYS A 313 24.21 11.79 -6.32
C LYS A 313 23.85 13.17 -5.76
N ILE A 314 22.55 13.39 -5.55
CA ILE A 314 22.05 14.67 -5.02
C ILE A 314 22.40 14.78 -3.54
N VAL A 315 22.78 15.98 -3.10
CA VAL A 315 22.94 16.33 -1.69
C VAL A 315 21.76 17.18 -1.24
N ASP A 316 21.12 16.77 -0.15
CA ASP A 316 20.07 17.56 0.49
C ASP A 316 20.70 18.81 1.14
N GLN A 317 20.33 20.00 0.67
CA GLN A 317 20.88 21.26 1.15
C GLN A 317 20.56 21.56 2.64
N PHE A 318 19.53 20.94 3.22
CA PHE A 318 19.16 21.16 4.61
C PHE A 318 19.89 20.22 5.57
N THR A 319 20.08 18.97 5.17
CA THR A 319 20.68 17.94 6.02
C THR A 319 22.10 17.58 5.67
N GLY A 320 22.60 17.99 4.48
CA GLY A 320 23.91 17.62 3.94
C GLY A 320 24.05 16.12 3.62
N ARG A 321 22.93 15.37 3.58
CA ARG A 321 22.92 13.92 3.31
C ARG A 321 22.77 13.63 1.84
N ILE A 322 23.42 12.56 1.39
CA ILE A 322 23.24 12.02 0.04
C ILE A 322 21.83 11.45 -0.07
N MET A 323 21.13 11.80 -1.13
CA MET A 323 19.78 11.32 -1.45
C MET A 323 19.87 10.21 -2.48
N ASP A 324 20.05 8.97 -2.02
CA ASP A 324 20.13 7.81 -2.91
C ASP A 324 18.83 7.59 -3.70
N GLY A 325 18.99 7.24 -4.99
CA GLY A 325 17.87 6.93 -5.89
C GLY A 325 17.11 8.17 -6.41
N ARG A 326 17.45 9.39 -5.99
CA ARG A 326 16.88 10.63 -6.54
C ARG A 326 17.76 11.22 -7.63
N ARG A 327 17.09 11.81 -8.63
CA ARG A 327 17.72 12.48 -9.77
C ARG A 327 17.08 13.85 -10.00
N TYR A 328 17.84 14.80 -10.49
CA TYR A 328 17.28 16.09 -10.96
C TYR A 328 16.41 15.83 -12.19
N SER A 329 15.30 16.55 -12.30
CA SER A 329 14.38 16.48 -13.44
C SER A 329 14.90 17.25 -14.66
N ASP A 330 14.16 17.10 -15.75
CA ASP A 330 14.29 17.91 -16.97
C ASP A 330 15.68 17.92 -17.59
N GLY A 331 16.42 16.80 -17.54
CA GLY A 331 17.74 16.68 -18.16
C GLY A 331 18.89 17.33 -17.39
N LEU A 332 18.62 17.99 -16.25
CA LEU A 332 19.68 18.61 -15.45
C LEU A 332 20.66 17.58 -14.90
N HIS A 333 20.16 16.42 -14.48
CA HIS A 333 21.02 15.36 -13.95
C HIS A 333 22.00 14.86 -15.01
N GLN A 334 21.51 14.63 -16.23
CA GLN A 334 22.32 14.20 -17.38
C GLN A 334 23.33 15.29 -17.79
N ALA A 335 22.97 16.56 -17.68
CA ALA A 335 23.88 17.65 -17.92
C ALA A 335 25.01 17.72 -16.86
N ILE A 336 24.72 17.38 -15.60
CA ILE A 336 25.73 17.25 -14.54
C ILE A 336 26.61 16.02 -14.78
N GLU A 337 26.02 14.87 -15.19
CA GLU A 337 26.77 13.66 -15.58
C GLU A 337 27.75 13.99 -16.72
N ALA A 338 27.31 14.76 -17.73
CA ALA A 338 28.18 15.24 -18.81
C ALA A 338 29.32 16.18 -18.31
N LYS A 339 28.98 17.07 -17.37
CA LYS A 339 29.96 18.00 -16.77
C LYS A 339 31.08 17.28 -16.04
N GLU A 340 30.72 16.23 -15.28
CA GLU A 340 31.63 15.43 -14.43
C GLU A 340 32.27 14.26 -15.17
N ASP A 341 31.98 14.10 -16.49
CA ASP A 341 32.53 13.03 -17.35
C ASP A 341 32.24 11.60 -16.83
N VAL A 342 31.08 11.42 -16.21
CA VAL A 342 30.58 10.13 -15.80
C VAL A 342 29.60 9.56 -16.85
N GLU A 343 29.21 8.28 -16.74
CA GLU A 343 28.28 7.69 -17.68
C GLU A 343 26.93 8.40 -17.65
N ILE A 344 26.54 9.02 -18.78
CA ILE A 344 25.25 9.69 -18.93
C ILE A 344 24.15 8.64 -19.03
N GLN A 345 23.36 8.53 -17.96
CA GLN A 345 22.23 7.63 -17.92
C GLN A 345 21.07 8.15 -18.77
N LYS A 346 20.33 7.22 -19.38
CA LYS A 346 19.20 7.58 -20.24
C LYS A 346 18.15 8.38 -19.46
N GLU A 347 17.66 9.42 -20.11
CA GLU A 347 16.56 10.22 -19.60
C GLU A 347 15.31 9.35 -19.46
N SER A 348 14.61 9.42 -18.33
CA SER A 348 13.36 8.71 -18.14
C SER A 348 12.20 9.64 -18.45
N LYS A 349 11.37 9.25 -19.42
CA LYS A 349 10.13 9.95 -19.74
C LYS A 349 8.96 9.26 -19.05
N THR A 350 8.19 10.00 -18.27
CA THR A 350 6.94 9.45 -17.70
C THR A 350 5.96 9.15 -18.84
N MET A 351 5.60 7.89 -18.98
CA MET A 351 4.68 7.43 -20.02
C MET A 351 3.23 7.35 -19.51
N ALA A 352 3.05 6.93 -18.27
CA ALA A 352 1.73 6.84 -17.64
C ALA A 352 1.85 7.04 -16.13
N THR A 353 0.85 7.66 -15.53
CA THR A 353 0.78 7.86 -14.08
C THR A 353 -0.66 7.85 -13.60
N ILE A 354 -0.88 7.33 -12.40
CA ILE A 354 -2.15 7.42 -11.68
C ILE A 354 -1.88 7.36 -10.17
N THR A 355 -2.66 8.09 -9.36
CA THR A 355 -2.63 7.94 -7.90
C THR A 355 -3.55 6.80 -7.46
N TYR A 356 -3.30 6.21 -6.28
CA TYR A 356 -4.22 5.20 -5.70
C TYR A 356 -5.63 5.75 -5.56
N GLN A 357 -5.77 6.99 -5.10
CA GLN A 357 -7.06 7.68 -5.01
C GLN A 357 -7.84 7.66 -6.33
N ASN A 358 -7.20 8.03 -7.43
CA ASN A 358 -7.85 8.07 -8.74
C ASN A 358 -8.10 6.67 -9.31
N PHE A 359 -7.25 5.71 -9.02
CA PHE A 359 -7.42 4.34 -9.46
C PHE A 359 -8.61 3.66 -8.77
N PHE A 360 -8.65 3.65 -7.43
CA PHE A 360 -9.70 2.94 -6.69
C PHE A 360 -11.10 3.57 -6.90
N ARG A 361 -11.18 4.85 -7.18
CA ARG A 361 -12.45 5.50 -7.59
C ARG A 361 -13.03 4.99 -8.92
N ARG A 362 -12.30 4.17 -9.66
CA ARG A 362 -12.76 3.53 -10.92
C ARG A 362 -13.63 2.30 -10.67
N TYR A 363 -13.59 1.72 -9.50
CA TYR A 363 -14.44 0.58 -9.18
C TYR A 363 -15.91 1.01 -9.09
N ALA A 364 -16.80 0.14 -9.59
CA ALA A 364 -18.24 0.37 -9.49
C ALA A 364 -18.71 0.32 -8.02
N LYS A 365 -18.07 -0.52 -7.20
CA LYS A 365 -18.26 -0.60 -5.76
C LYS A 365 -16.91 -0.77 -5.06
N LEU A 366 -16.70 0.00 -4.00
CA LEU A 366 -15.49 -0.01 -3.19
C LEU A 366 -15.88 -0.20 -1.72
N SER A 367 -15.13 -1.00 -1.00
CA SER A 367 -15.23 -1.14 0.45
C SER A 367 -13.88 -1.47 1.06
N GLY A 368 -13.77 -1.41 2.36
CA GLY A 368 -12.52 -1.73 3.01
C GLY A 368 -12.68 -2.00 4.49
N MET A 369 -11.62 -2.53 5.08
CA MET A 369 -11.56 -2.86 6.50
C MET A 369 -10.22 -2.42 7.09
N THR A 370 -10.26 -1.98 8.33
CA THR A 370 -9.09 -1.61 9.13
C THR A 370 -9.47 -1.55 10.60
N GLY A 371 -8.49 -1.39 11.49
CA GLY A 371 -8.71 -1.15 12.92
C GLY A 371 -8.85 0.32 13.31
N THR A 372 -8.63 1.27 12.39
CA THR A 372 -8.34 2.69 12.69
C THR A 372 -8.92 3.69 11.68
N ALA A 373 -10.13 3.48 11.17
CA ALA A 373 -10.72 4.35 10.13
C ALA A 373 -11.56 5.53 10.66
N LYS A 374 -12.05 5.44 11.89
CA LYS A 374 -13.06 6.41 12.38
C LYS A 374 -12.54 7.84 12.49
N THR A 375 -11.24 8.02 12.70
CA THR A 375 -10.59 9.34 12.72
C THR A 375 -10.62 10.02 11.35
N GLU A 376 -10.60 9.24 10.28
CA GLU A 376 -10.54 9.71 8.89
C GLU A 376 -11.89 9.59 8.16
N GLU A 377 -12.99 9.41 8.91
CA GLU A 377 -14.33 9.18 8.34
C GLU A 377 -14.78 10.29 7.39
N GLU A 378 -14.46 11.54 7.70
CA GLU A 378 -14.83 12.69 6.87
C GLU A 378 -14.13 12.61 5.51
N GLU A 379 -12.84 12.27 5.47
CA GLU A 379 -12.08 12.11 4.22
C GLU A 379 -12.59 10.92 3.40
N PHE A 380 -12.89 9.78 4.03
CA PHE A 380 -13.50 8.63 3.35
C PHE A 380 -14.85 8.98 2.72
N ARG A 381 -15.67 9.76 3.40
CA ARG A 381 -16.97 10.19 2.89
C ARG A 381 -16.83 11.17 1.74
N GLU A 382 -15.98 12.19 1.87
CA GLU A 382 -15.84 13.24 0.86
C GLU A 382 -15.20 12.73 -0.44
N ILE A 383 -14.16 11.89 -0.34
CA ILE A 383 -13.39 11.44 -1.50
C ILE A 383 -14.00 10.21 -2.15
N TYR A 384 -14.44 9.23 -1.33
CA TYR A 384 -14.84 7.90 -1.82
C TYR A 384 -16.31 7.60 -1.64
N ASN A 385 -17.06 8.49 -0.98
CA ASN A 385 -18.48 8.30 -0.64
C ASN A 385 -18.72 7.02 0.20
N MET A 386 -17.83 6.74 1.13
CA MET A 386 -17.90 5.60 2.05
C MET A 386 -18.10 6.07 3.48
N ASP A 387 -19.05 5.46 4.19
CA ASP A 387 -19.20 5.65 5.63
C ASP A 387 -18.29 4.66 6.39
N VAL A 388 -17.85 5.04 7.59
CA VAL A 388 -17.08 4.18 8.48
C VAL A 388 -18.00 3.62 9.55
N ILE A 389 -18.20 2.31 9.53
CA ILE A 389 -19.06 1.61 10.50
C ILE A 389 -18.17 0.93 11.54
N ALA A 390 -18.19 1.45 12.77
CA ALA A 390 -17.46 0.85 13.89
C ALA A 390 -18.18 -0.41 14.38
N ILE A 391 -17.63 -1.58 14.04
CA ILE A 391 -18.17 -2.87 14.42
C ILE A 391 -17.76 -3.18 15.87
N PRO A 392 -18.70 -3.55 16.76
CA PRO A 392 -18.36 -3.91 18.13
C PRO A 392 -17.51 -5.18 18.19
N THR A 393 -16.67 -5.30 19.22
CA THR A 393 -15.87 -6.50 19.46
C THR A 393 -16.77 -7.70 19.85
N ASN A 394 -16.38 -8.91 19.47
CA ASN A 394 -17.11 -10.13 19.79
C ASN A 394 -17.18 -10.42 21.31
N ARG A 395 -16.12 -10.06 22.04
CA ARG A 395 -16.02 -10.14 23.50
C ARG A 395 -15.67 -8.76 24.05
N PRO A 396 -15.99 -8.46 25.33
CA PRO A 396 -15.50 -7.26 25.99
C PRO A 396 -13.96 -7.18 25.90
N ILE A 397 -13.45 -5.96 25.78
CA ILE A 397 -12.00 -5.70 25.71
C ILE A 397 -11.43 -5.96 27.11
N ALA A 398 -10.47 -6.91 27.18
CA ALA A 398 -9.73 -7.22 28.41
C ALA A 398 -8.43 -6.42 28.53
N ARG A 399 -7.97 -5.73 27.43
CA ARG A 399 -6.74 -4.95 27.42
C ARG A 399 -6.82 -3.82 28.43
N ASP A 400 -5.82 -3.71 29.29
CA ASP A 400 -5.63 -2.63 30.24
C ASP A 400 -4.60 -1.62 29.69
N ASP A 401 -5.10 -0.48 29.22
CA ASP A 401 -4.26 0.59 28.67
C ASP A 401 -3.73 1.44 29.85
N LYS A 402 -2.44 1.28 30.17
CA LYS A 402 -1.76 2.03 31.21
C LYS A 402 -1.51 3.49 30.79
N ASP A 403 -1.46 4.38 31.77
CA ASP A 403 -1.08 5.77 31.56
C ASP A 403 0.38 5.91 31.07
N ASP A 404 0.65 7.01 30.36
CA ASP A 404 1.99 7.33 29.89
C ASP A 404 2.95 7.60 31.04
N LEU A 405 4.18 7.06 30.94
CA LEU A 405 5.25 7.31 31.88
C LEU A 405 6.20 8.38 31.34
N LEU A 406 6.38 9.46 32.09
CA LEU A 406 7.24 10.58 31.73
C LEU A 406 8.61 10.43 32.36
N TYR A 407 9.66 10.61 31.56
CA TYR A 407 11.05 10.52 31.97
C TYR A 407 11.82 11.81 31.64
N PRO A 408 12.80 12.21 32.46
CA PRO A 408 13.54 13.47 32.25
C PRO A 408 14.48 13.41 31.04
N THR A 409 14.92 12.23 30.63
CA THR A 409 15.84 12.03 29.49
C THR A 409 15.46 10.78 28.70
N LEU A 410 15.88 10.73 27.43
CA LEU A 410 15.70 9.55 26.59
C LEU A 410 16.46 8.32 27.13
N ASP A 411 17.64 8.52 27.70
CA ASP A 411 18.42 7.44 28.30
C ASP A 411 17.68 6.81 29.49
N SER A 412 17.14 7.62 30.40
CA SER A 412 16.35 7.11 31.53
C SER A 412 15.07 6.41 31.08
N LYS A 413 14.42 6.90 30.00
CA LYS A 413 13.26 6.26 29.40
C LYS A 413 13.60 4.87 28.86
N PHE A 414 14.69 4.76 28.05
CA PHE A 414 15.04 3.50 27.43
C PHE A 414 15.55 2.47 28.43
N ARG A 415 16.25 2.90 29.47
CA ARG A 415 16.68 2.05 30.58
C ARG A 415 15.50 1.48 31.36
N ALA A 416 14.55 2.33 31.75
CA ALA A 416 13.35 1.91 32.45
C ALA A 416 12.48 0.97 31.59
N ALA A 417 12.37 1.22 30.28
CA ALA A 417 11.67 0.33 29.37
C ALA A 417 12.37 -1.05 29.28
N ALA A 418 13.71 -1.08 29.20
CA ALA A 418 14.45 -2.34 29.15
C ALA A 418 14.33 -3.14 30.46
N GLU A 419 14.29 -2.47 31.60
CA GLU A 419 14.07 -3.10 32.92
C GLU A 419 12.65 -3.70 33.02
N ASP A 420 11.59 -2.98 32.59
CA ASP A 420 10.22 -3.51 32.54
C ASP A 420 10.09 -4.72 31.60
N ILE A 421 10.76 -4.66 30.44
CA ILE A 421 10.80 -5.78 29.49
C ILE A 421 11.47 -7.00 30.13
N ALA A 422 12.60 -6.82 30.83
CA ALA A 422 13.31 -7.89 31.49
C ALA A 422 12.44 -8.54 32.56
N GLU A 423 11.75 -7.75 33.40
CA GLU A 423 10.84 -8.26 34.44
C GLU A 423 9.70 -9.12 33.86
N ARG A 424 9.10 -8.66 32.75
CA ARG A 424 8.04 -9.41 32.05
C ARG A 424 8.55 -10.69 31.42
N HIS A 425 9.73 -10.63 30.79
CA HIS A 425 10.39 -11.80 30.23
C HIS A 425 10.65 -12.89 31.28
N GLU A 426 11.17 -12.51 32.48
CA GLU A 426 11.40 -13.43 33.60
C GLU A 426 10.10 -14.10 34.08
N LYS A 427 8.98 -13.41 34.01
CA LYS A 427 7.63 -13.96 34.30
C LYS A 427 7.08 -14.84 33.19
N GLY A 428 7.79 -15.01 32.07
CA GLY A 428 7.33 -15.77 30.90
C GLY A 428 6.33 -15.02 30.03
N GLN A 429 6.05 -13.74 30.29
CA GLN A 429 5.13 -12.93 29.51
C GLN A 429 5.78 -12.54 28.17
N PRO A 430 5.14 -12.75 27.01
CA PRO A 430 5.65 -12.24 25.73
C PRO A 430 5.51 -10.72 25.68
N VAL A 431 6.50 -10.06 25.12
CA VAL A 431 6.57 -8.59 25.05
C VAL A 431 6.77 -8.12 23.62
N LEU A 432 5.90 -7.24 23.15
CA LEU A 432 6.06 -6.54 21.88
C LEU A 432 6.43 -5.08 22.14
N VAL A 433 7.59 -4.66 21.67
CA VAL A 433 8.13 -3.30 21.85
C VAL A 433 7.99 -2.52 20.55
N GLY A 434 7.09 -1.53 20.52
CA GLY A 434 6.92 -0.63 19.37
C GLY A 434 7.93 0.52 19.41
N THR A 435 8.63 0.77 18.30
CA THR A 435 9.53 1.93 18.15
C THR A 435 9.18 2.74 16.91
N VAL A 436 9.38 4.06 16.98
CA VAL A 436 9.06 4.98 15.87
C VAL A 436 10.10 4.91 14.75
N ALA A 437 11.37 4.64 15.10
CA ALA A 437 12.49 4.65 14.18
C ALA A 437 13.40 3.41 14.34
N VAL A 438 14.08 3.05 13.25
CA VAL A 438 15.04 1.93 13.25
C VAL A 438 16.16 2.17 14.26
N GLU A 439 16.66 3.40 14.36
CA GLU A 439 17.70 3.79 15.30
C GLU A 439 17.28 3.53 16.76
N THR A 440 16.04 3.84 17.10
CA THR A 440 15.48 3.58 18.44
C THR A 440 15.40 2.09 18.74
N SER A 441 15.05 1.26 17.74
CA SER A 441 15.03 -0.19 17.90
C SER A 441 16.41 -0.76 18.23
N VAL A 442 17.46 -0.20 17.63
CA VAL A 442 18.87 -0.58 17.90
C VAL A 442 19.28 -0.17 19.33
N VAL A 443 18.90 1.03 19.76
CA VAL A 443 19.21 1.51 21.14
C VAL A 443 18.58 0.59 22.17
N ILE A 444 17.29 0.28 22.07
CA ILE A 444 16.61 -0.64 23.01
C ILE A 444 17.23 -2.04 22.95
N SER A 445 17.55 -2.53 21.76
CA SER A 445 18.25 -3.82 21.59
C SER A 445 19.56 -3.87 22.35
N ASN A 446 20.34 -2.77 22.36
CA ASN A 446 21.60 -2.74 23.11
C ASN A 446 21.38 -2.80 24.63
N TYR A 447 20.40 -2.07 25.17
CA TYR A 447 20.05 -2.18 26.60
C TYR A 447 19.60 -3.60 26.98
N LEU A 448 18.79 -4.26 26.13
CA LEU A 448 18.35 -5.64 26.39
C LEU A 448 19.52 -6.65 26.33
N LYS A 449 20.52 -6.43 25.48
CA LYS A 449 21.76 -7.22 25.45
C LYS A 449 22.57 -7.06 26.73
N GLU A 450 22.67 -5.84 27.26
CA GLU A 450 23.35 -5.58 28.56
C GLU A 450 22.66 -6.31 29.71
N LEU A 451 21.31 -6.42 29.65
CA LEU A 451 20.50 -7.16 30.62
C LEU A 451 20.44 -8.68 30.35
N ASN A 452 21.09 -9.16 29.29
CA ASN A 452 21.06 -10.56 28.83
C ASN A 452 19.64 -11.08 28.49
N VAL A 453 18.73 -10.21 28.02
CA VAL A 453 17.37 -10.59 27.57
C VAL A 453 17.43 -11.01 26.10
N PRO A 454 17.12 -12.30 25.79
CA PRO A 454 17.00 -12.75 24.40
C PRO A 454 15.86 -12.02 23.70
N HIS A 455 16.09 -11.51 22.51
CA HIS A 455 15.08 -10.78 21.75
C HIS A 455 15.33 -10.83 20.25
N GLU A 456 14.26 -10.66 19.48
CA GLU A 456 14.29 -10.48 18.02
C GLU A 456 13.99 -9.02 17.65
N VAL A 457 14.62 -8.53 16.57
CA VAL A 457 14.41 -7.18 16.08
C VAL A 457 13.81 -7.23 14.67
N LEU A 458 12.62 -6.66 14.54
CA LEU A 458 11.87 -6.56 13.30
C LEU A 458 11.95 -5.13 12.78
N ASN A 459 12.74 -4.91 11.74
CA ASN A 459 12.89 -3.61 11.08
C ASN A 459 13.19 -3.82 9.60
N ALA A 460 13.23 -2.71 8.82
CA ALA A 460 13.44 -2.73 7.37
C ALA A 460 14.71 -3.50 6.92
N LYS A 461 15.70 -3.67 7.78
CA LYS A 461 16.93 -4.43 7.48
C LYS A 461 16.72 -5.95 7.51
N ASN A 462 15.66 -6.44 8.19
CA ASN A 462 15.40 -7.86 8.44
C ASN A 462 14.11 -8.34 7.75
N HIS A 463 13.68 -7.68 6.72
CA HIS A 463 12.39 -7.88 6.04
C HIS A 463 12.11 -9.32 5.60
N PHE A 464 13.13 -10.07 5.16
CA PHE A 464 12.98 -11.48 4.73
C PHE A 464 12.64 -12.47 5.85
N ARG A 465 12.90 -12.11 7.12
CA ARG A 465 12.61 -12.95 8.29
C ARG A 465 11.36 -12.52 9.05
N GLU A 466 10.67 -11.51 8.57
CA GLU A 466 9.54 -10.89 9.25
C GLU A 466 8.45 -11.91 9.64
N ALA A 467 8.00 -12.72 8.68
CA ALA A 467 6.97 -13.72 8.93
C ALA A 467 7.37 -14.81 9.94
N GLU A 468 8.66 -15.17 10.01
CA GLU A 468 9.16 -16.13 10.98
C GLU A 468 9.21 -15.52 12.38
N ILE A 469 9.69 -14.29 12.52
CA ILE A 469 9.78 -13.56 13.79
C ILE A 469 8.37 -13.35 14.38
N VAL A 470 7.41 -12.92 13.55
CA VAL A 470 6.03 -12.68 14.01
C VAL A 470 5.36 -13.97 14.50
N LYS A 471 5.61 -15.12 13.86
CA LYS A 471 5.10 -16.42 14.33
C LYS A 471 5.54 -16.78 15.72
N THR A 472 6.72 -16.35 16.15
CA THR A 472 7.28 -16.66 17.47
C THR A 472 7.04 -15.56 18.50
N ALA A 473 6.60 -14.38 18.10
CA ALA A 473 6.43 -13.22 18.99
C ALA A 473 5.42 -13.43 20.13
N GLY A 474 4.46 -14.32 19.97
CA GLY A 474 3.49 -14.67 21.01
C GLY A 474 3.85 -15.86 21.89
N GLN A 475 5.04 -16.44 21.75
CA GLN A 475 5.47 -17.57 22.58
C GLN A 475 5.84 -17.10 24.00
N PRO A 476 5.73 -18.00 25.02
CA PRO A 476 6.09 -17.64 26.37
C PRO A 476 7.49 -17.05 26.49
N GLY A 477 7.61 -15.88 27.12
CA GLY A 477 8.87 -15.16 27.32
C GLY A 477 9.50 -14.56 26.05
N ALA A 478 8.84 -14.60 24.90
CA ALA A 478 9.33 -13.98 23.68
C ALA A 478 9.39 -12.46 23.81
N VAL A 479 10.51 -11.85 23.39
CA VAL A 479 10.65 -10.39 23.31
C VAL A 479 10.92 -10.01 21.86
N THR A 480 10.03 -9.18 21.30
CA THR A 480 10.13 -8.72 19.91
C THR A 480 10.11 -7.19 19.86
N ILE A 481 11.14 -6.59 19.27
CA ILE A 481 11.21 -5.15 19.01
C ILE A 481 10.78 -4.94 17.57
N ALA A 482 9.76 -4.11 17.32
CA ALA A 482 9.26 -3.80 15.98
C ALA A 482 9.21 -2.30 15.75
N THR A 483 9.54 -1.84 14.53
CA THR A 483 9.21 -0.48 14.09
C THR A 483 7.74 -0.42 13.64
N ASN A 484 7.14 0.78 13.65
CA ASN A 484 5.70 0.98 13.37
C ASN A 484 5.15 0.28 12.12
N MET A 485 5.98 0.10 11.10
CA MET A 485 5.58 -0.51 9.82
C MET A 485 5.81 -2.03 9.78
N ALA A 486 6.57 -2.57 10.71
CA ALA A 486 6.93 -3.98 10.73
C ALA A 486 5.85 -4.82 11.42
N GLY A 487 5.43 -5.92 10.81
CA GLY A 487 4.39 -6.81 11.33
C GLY A 487 2.95 -6.34 11.11
N ARG A 488 2.71 -5.23 10.43
CA ARG A 488 1.36 -4.77 10.11
C ARG A 488 0.65 -5.79 9.22
N GLY A 489 -0.61 -6.09 9.56
CA GLY A 489 -1.42 -7.09 8.83
C GLY A 489 -1.10 -8.55 9.16
N THR A 490 -0.19 -8.83 10.11
CA THR A 490 0.16 -10.19 10.52
C THR A 490 -0.33 -10.46 11.94
N ASP A 491 -1.12 -11.52 12.12
CA ASP A 491 -1.65 -11.90 13.44
C ASP A 491 -0.57 -12.58 14.30
N ILE A 492 -0.38 -12.09 15.52
CA ILE A 492 0.45 -12.71 16.53
C ILE A 492 -0.41 -13.72 17.31
N LYS A 493 -0.13 -15.00 17.15
CA LYS A 493 -0.81 -16.06 17.90
C LYS A 493 -0.10 -16.31 19.22
N LEU A 494 -0.85 -16.22 20.32
CA LEU A 494 -0.32 -16.54 21.64
C LEU A 494 -0.02 -18.04 21.75
N GLY A 495 1.17 -18.35 22.28
CA GLY A 495 1.61 -19.71 22.51
C GLY A 495 0.83 -20.43 23.65
N PRO A 496 0.99 -21.75 23.75
CA PRO A 496 0.38 -22.52 24.84
C PRO A 496 0.86 -21.99 26.20
N GLY A 497 -0.05 -21.85 27.15
CA GLY A 497 0.24 -21.37 28.51
C GLY A 497 0.32 -19.86 28.69
N VAL A 498 0.35 -19.08 27.60
CA VAL A 498 0.40 -17.60 27.71
C VAL A 498 -0.88 -17.02 28.26
N LYS A 499 -2.04 -17.57 27.91
CA LYS A 499 -3.34 -17.12 28.41
C LYS A 499 -3.58 -17.43 29.88
N GLU A 500 -2.86 -18.37 30.43
CA GLU A 500 -2.95 -18.81 31.82
C GLU A 500 -2.03 -18.02 32.76
N LEU A 501 -1.21 -17.11 32.22
CA LEU A 501 -0.35 -16.19 32.98
C LEU A 501 -1.10 -14.93 33.46
N GLU A 502 -2.38 -14.79 33.12
CA GLU A 502 -3.21 -13.64 33.49
C GLU A 502 -3.98 -13.84 34.82
N ASP A 503 -3.86 -14.99 35.48
CA ASP A 503 -4.53 -15.28 36.78
C ASP A 503 -3.59 -15.03 37.98
#